data_40d18a5cf71ced8b107f26ce661f8e93
#
_entry.id   40d18a5cf71ced8b107f26ce661f8e93
#
_cell.length_a   1.000
_cell.length_b   1.000
_cell.length_c   1.000
_cell.angle_alpha   90.00
_cell.angle_beta   90.00
_cell.angle_gamma   90.00
#
_symmetry.space_group_name_H-M   'P 1'
#
loop_
_entity.id
_entity.type
_entity.pdbx_description
1 polymer ?
#
loop_
_entity_poly.entity_id
_entity_poly.type
_entity_poly.pdbx_seq_one_letter_code
_entity_poly.pdbx_strand_id
1 'polypeptide(L)'
;MNEKNKQILDTIKGQLIVSCQALPSEPLHSSYIMSRMAYAAYLGGSKGIRANSVEDIIEIKKTVDLPVIGIIKIDYEDAPDVYITPTMKEVDALVQIGVEVIAMDATKRTRPGQLDLDTFFKAVREKYPDQLFMADCSNIEEGMHAAEIGFDLIGTTMAGYTEYTKGCSLPPYRMIKTLVEQCGKPVIAEGNISTPEQCRHAMDIGVHAVVVGSAITRPLEITKKFKAALDA
;
A
#
# COMPACT_ATOMS: atom_id res chain seq x y z
N MET A 1 -9.49 -8.96 17.23
CA MET A 1 -8.08 -8.63 16.89
C MET A 1 -7.20 -9.14 18.02
N ASN A 2 -6.14 -9.88 17.69
CA ASN A 2 -5.18 -10.39 18.69
C ASN A 2 -4.18 -9.30 19.10
N GLU A 3 -3.41 -9.52 20.19
CA GLU A 3 -2.50 -8.53 20.77
C GLU A 3 -1.35 -8.15 19.82
N LYS A 4 -0.83 -9.11 19.05
CA LYS A 4 0.20 -8.87 18.03
C LYS A 4 -0.29 -7.86 16.98
N ASN A 5 -1.47 -8.06 16.45
CA ASN A 5 -2.06 -7.17 15.44
C ASN A 5 -2.31 -5.76 15.99
N LYS A 6 -2.77 -5.67 17.24
CA LYS A 6 -2.94 -4.38 17.90
C LYS A 6 -1.61 -3.65 18.02
N GLN A 7 -0.55 -4.34 18.45
CA GLN A 7 0.78 -3.76 18.57
C GLN A 7 1.33 -3.26 17.21
N ILE A 8 1.08 -4.01 16.12
CA ILE A 8 1.45 -3.58 14.76
C ILE A 8 0.75 -2.27 14.40
N LEU A 9 -0.56 -2.20 14.60
CA LEU A 9 -1.34 -0.99 14.30
C LEU A 9 -0.91 0.18 15.19
N ASP A 10 -0.67 -0.03 16.46
CA ASP A 10 -0.20 1.01 17.38
C ASP A 10 1.20 1.54 16.98
N THR A 11 2.07 0.66 16.48
CA THR A 11 3.43 1.05 16.01
C THR A 11 3.37 2.02 14.83
N ILE A 12 2.46 1.81 13.88
CA ILE A 12 2.35 2.66 12.69
C ILE A 12 1.40 3.84 12.86
N LYS A 13 0.64 3.90 13.96
CA LYS A 13 -0.33 4.96 14.20
C LYS A 13 0.32 6.34 14.31
N GLY A 14 -0.15 7.29 13.50
CA GLY A 14 0.38 8.65 13.47
C GLY A 14 1.76 8.74 12.80
N GLN A 15 2.19 7.72 12.06
CA GLN A 15 3.56 7.58 11.58
C GLN A 15 3.66 7.60 10.05
N LEU A 16 4.89 7.84 9.59
CA LEU A 16 5.27 7.68 8.20
C LEU A 16 5.66 6.22 7.93
N ILE A 17 5.13 5.69 6.85
CA ILE A 17 5.52 4.42 6.22
C ILE A 17 6.20 4.76 4.89
N VAL A 18 7.37 4.21 4.62
CA VAL A 18 8.05 4.45 3.35
C VAL A 18 7.87 3.27 2.41
N SER A 19 7.41 3.55 1.20
CA SER A 19 7.26 2.54 0.16
C SER A 19 8.57 2.33 -0.59
N CYS A 20 9.20 1.17 -0.38
CA CYS A 20 10.46 0.75 -0.99
C CYS A 20 10.14 -0.30 -2.07
N GLN A 21 9.92 0.14 -3.29
CA GLN A 21 9.54 -0.70 -4.42
C GLN A 21 10.24 -0.23 -5.70
N ALA A 22 10.75 -1.19 -6.48
CA ALA A 22 11.20 -0.95 -7.85
C ALA A 22 10.76 -2.11 -8.75
N LEU A 23 10.16 -1.80 -9.88
CA LEU A 23 9.76 -2.79 -10.88
C LEU A 23 10.98 -3.25 -11.71
N PRO A 24 10.91 -4.41 -12.38
CA PRO A 24 12.03 -4.93 -13.20
C PRO A 24 12.57 -3.95 -14.25
N SER A 25 11.75 -3.04 -14.73
CA SER A 25 12.14 -1.99 -15.70
C SER A 25 12.79 -0.76 -15.06
N GLU A 26 12.80 -0.65 -13.73
CA GLU A 26 13.33 0.52 -13.02
C GLU A 26 14.83 0.36 -12.69
N PRO A 27 15.63 1.45 -12.76
CA PRO A 27 17.08 1.38 -12.56
C PRO A 27 17.54 0.84 -11.21
N LEU A 28 16.71 0.98 -10.18
CA LEU A 28 17.01 0.55 -8.81
C LEU A 28 16.41 -0.82 -8.46
N HIS A 29 15.95 -1.60 -9.46
CA HIS A 29 15.41 -2.94 -9.23
C HIS A 29 16.47 -3.88 -8.68
N SER A 30 16.43 -4.10 -7.38
CA SER A 30 17.32 -5.00 -6.64
C SER A 30 16.86 -5.11 -5.19
N SER A 31 16.73 -6.32 -4.67
CA SER A 31 16.34 -6.54 -3.27
C SER A 31 17.37 -5.93 -2.30
N TYR A 32 18.66 -5.97 -2.66
CA TYR A 32 19.69 -5.28 -1.89
C TYR A 32 19.47 -3.76 -1.87
N ILE A 33 19.17 -3.14 -3.03
CA ILE A 33 18.91 -1.69 -3.09
C ILE A 33 17.66 -1.34 -2.29
N MET A 34 16.57 -2.11 -2.42
CA MET A 34 15.35 -1.88 -1.65
C MET A 34 15.58 -2.02 -0.15
N SER A 35 16.40 -2.96 0.29
CA SER A 35 16.76 -3.08 1.70
C SER A 35 17.58 -1.88 2.21
N ARG A 36 18.46 -1.31 1.38
CA ARG A 36 19.22 -0.09 1.74
C ARG A 36 18.32 1.15 1.78
N MET A 37 17.33 1.24 0.89
CA MET A 37 16.29 2.28 0.95
C MET A 37 15.46 2.16 2.23
N ALA A 38 15.05 0.95 2.60
CA ALA A 38 14.34 0.70 3.87
C ALA A 38 15.19 1.08 5.10
N TYR A 39 16.49 0.78 5.07
CA TYR A 39 17.39 1.18 6.15
C TYR A 39 17.54 2.70 6.25
N ALA A 40 17.68 3.40 5.13
CA ALA A 40 17.69 4.86 5.11
C ALA A 40 16.36 5.45 5.64
N ALA A 41 15.22 4.87 5.26
CA ALA A 41 13.92 5.26 5.77
C ALA A 41 13.79 5.04 7.29
N TYR A 42 14.30 3.91 7.80
CA TYR A 42 14.35 3.62 9.23
C TYR A 42 15.19 4.66 10.00
N LEU A 43 16.39 4.98 9.52
CA LEU A 43 17.24 6.02 10.11
C LEU A 43 16.60 7.41 10.04
N GLY A 44 15.79 7.67 9.00
CA GLY A 44 14.98 8.88 8.84
C GLY A 44 13.73 8.93 9.75
N GLY A 45 13.47 7.88 10.52
CA GLY A 45 12.38 7.84 11.51
C GLY A 45 11.09 7.19 11.02
N SER A 46 11.06 6.55 9.83
CA SER A 46 9.91 5.74 9.40
C SER A 46 9.61 4.63 10.41
N LYS A 47 8.33 4.32 10.61
CA LYS A 47 7.86 3.28 11.53
C LYS A 47 7.21 2.09 10.83
N GLY A 48 7.27 2.05 9.52
CA GLY A 48 6.83 0.92 8.71
C GLY A 48 7.39 1.02 7.30
N ILE A 49 7.43 -0.11 6.61
CA ILE A 49 7.87 -0.21 5.21
C ILE A 49 6.72 -0.82 4.40
N ARG A 50 6.47 -0.29 3.20
CA ARG A 50 5.67 -0.98 2.20
C ARG A 50 6.60 -1.52 1.13
N ALA A 51 6.51 -2.82 0.82
CA ALA A 51 7.44 -3.48 -0.08
C ALA A 51 6.73 -4.45 -1.03
N ASN A 52 7.33 -4.65 -2.21
CA ASN A 52 6.85 -5.56 -3.24
C ASN A 52 7.80 -6.75 -3.38
N SER A 53 7.26 -7.92 -3.69
CA SER A 53 7.93 -9.20 -3.89
C SER A 53 8.44 -9.91 -2.62
N VAL A 54 8.50 -11.23 -2.70
CA VAL A 54 9.01 -12.08 -1.62
C VAL A 54 10.48 -11.78 -1.34
N GLU A 55 11.27 -11.64 -2.39
CA GLU A 55 12.71 -11.42 -2.33
C GLU A 55 13.06 -10.09 -1.66
N ASP A 56 12.39 -9.01 -2.06
CA ASP A 56 12.62 -7.67 -1.48
C ASP A 56 12.22 -7.66 -0.01
N ILE A 57 11.06 -8.24 0.32
CA ILE A 57 10.55 -8.26 1.70
C ILE A 57 11.48 -9.05 2.61
N ILE A 58 11.97 -10.21 2.18
CA ILE A 58 12.93 -11.02 2.96
C ILE A 58 14.20 -10.21 3.24
N GLU A 59 14.74 -9.51 2.23
CA GLU A 59 15.97 -8.75 2.38
C GLU A 59 15.77 -7.50 3.26
N ILE A 60 14.62 -6.84 3.14
CA ILE A 60 14.22 -5.73 4.01
C ILE A 60 14.10 -6.19 5.47
N LYS A 61 13.41 -7.32 5.73
CA LYS A 61 13.22 -7.85 7.11
C LYS A 61 14.53 -8.30 7.76
N LYS A 62 15.57 -8.66 7.00
CA LYS A 62 16.91 -8.88 7.53
C LYS A 62 17.63 -7.59 7.94
N THR A 63 17.22 -6.47 7.38
CA THR A 63 17.92 -5.19 7.48
C THR A 63 17.30 -4.26 8.52
N VAL A 64 15.97 -4.25 8.66
CA VAL A 64 15.22 -3.41 9.59
C VAL A 64 14.16 -4.22 10.35
N ASP A 65 13.98 -3.87 11.62
CA ASP A 65 12.91 -4.44 12.47
C ASP A 65 11.73 -3.46 12.52
N LEU A 66 10.99 -3.39 11.41
CA LEU A 66 9.80 -2.57 11.24
C LEU A 66 8.65 -3.41 10.68
N PRO A 67 7.39 -3.10 11.02
CA PRO A 67 6.26 -3.69 10.34
C PRO A 67 6.30 -3.47 8.82
N VAL A 68 6.03 -4.54 8.06
CA VAL A 68 6.01 -4.50 6.61
C VAL A 68 4.58 -4.66 6.10
N ILE A 69 4.14 -3.72 5.25
CA ILE A 69 2.98 -3.88 4.37
C ILE A 69 3.49 -4.53 3.09
N GLY A 70 3.26 -5.83 2.95
CA GLY A 70 3.74 -6.62 1.82
C GLY A 70 2.71 -6.70 0.70
N ILE A 71 3.20 -6.63 -0.53
CA ILE A 71 2.45 -6.90 -1.76
C ILE A 71 3.26 -7.78 -2.69
N ILE A 72 2.58 -8.40 -3.65
CA ILE A 72 3.22 -8.97 -4.84
C ILE A 72 2.51 -8.40 -6.06
N LYS A 73 3.27 -7.66 -6.87
CA LYS A 73 2.80 -7.16 -8.16
C LYS A 73 3.09 -8.18 -9.25
N ILE A 74 2.04 -8.63 -9.89
CA ILE A 74 2.10 -9.59 -10.99
C ILE A 74 0.94 -9.34 -11.94
N ASP A 75 1.21 -9.39 -13.23
CA ASP A 75 0.20 -9.26 -14.27
C ASP A 75 -0.32 -10.65 -14.67
N TYR A 76 -1.64 -10.77 -14.79
CA TYR A 76 -2.35 -11.94 -15.30
C TYR A 76 -3.03 -11.57 -16.63
N GLU A 77 -2.89 -12.40 -17.65
CA GLU A 77 -3.43 -12.12 -18.99
C GLU A 77 -4.96 -11.92 -19.00
N ASP A 78 -5.66 -12.64 -18.13
CA ASP A 78 -7.13 -12.57 -18.00
C ASP A 78 -7.63 -11.44 -17.09
N ALA A 79 -6.72 -10.72 -16.41
CA ALA A 79 -7.05 -9.59 -15.54
C ALA A 79 -5.86 -8.60 -15.42
N PRO A 80 -5.44 -7.95 -16.51
CA PRO A 80 -4.23 -7.12 -16.51
C PRO A 80 -4.33 -5.86 -15.62
N ASP A 81 -5.54 -5.46 -15.28
CA ASP A 81 -5.78 -4.27 -14.46
C ASP A 81 -5.65 -4.52 -12.96
N VAL A 82 -5.72 -5.77 -12.50
CA VAL A 82 -5.65 -6.16 -11.09
C VAL A 82 -4.33 -6.87 -10.83
N TYR A 83 -3.30 -6.12 -10.47
CA TYR A 83 -1.92 -6.60 -10.36
C TYR A 83 -1.35 -6.56 -8.93
N ILE A 84 -2.06 -6.02 -7.93
CA ILE A 84 -1.57 -5.98 -6.54
C ILE A 84 -2.15 -7.17 -5.76
N THR A 85 -1.32 -8.16 -5.46
CA THR A 85 -1.67 -9.38 -4.71
C THR A 85 -2.99 -9.97 -5.24
N PRO A 86 -3.05 -10.31 -6.54
CA PRO A 86 -4.32 -10.56 -7.23
C PRO A 86 -4.97 -11.90 -6.91
N THR A 87 -4.21 -12.90 -6.45
CA THR A 87 -4.75 -14.25 -6.20
C THR A 87 -4.31 -14.82 -4.83
N MET A 88 -4.88 -15.96 -4.46
CA MET A 88 -4.53 -16.68 -3.24
C MET A 88 -3.05 -17.10 -3.23
N LYS A 89 -2.45 -17.35 -4.39
CA LYS A 89 -1.03 -17.72 -4.51
C LYS A 89 -0.10 -16.64 -3.95
N GLU A 90 -0.37 -15.38 -4.26
CA GLU A 90 0.40 -14.25 -3.76
C GLU A 90 0.15 -14.02 -2.26
N VAL A 91 -1.09 -14.21 -1.82
CA VAL A 91 -1.43 -14.15 -0.39
C VAL A 91 -0.66 -15.22 0.39
N ASP A 92 -0.68 -16.47 -0.09
CA ASP A 92 0.03 -17.60 0.54
C ASP A 92 1.53 -17.32 0.66
N ALA A 93 2.14 -16.80 -0.40
CA ALA A 93 3.56 -16.49 -0.43
C ALA A 93 3.92 -15.39 0.61
N LEU A 94 3.10 -14.35 0.73
CA LEU A 94 3.30 -13.28 1.71
C LEU A 94 3.10 -13.77 3.14
N VAL A 95 2.09 -14.60 3.40
CA VAL A 95 1.88 -15.20 4.73
C VAL A 95 3.07 -16.08 5.11
N GLN A 96 3.59 -16.88 4.17
CA GLN A 96 4.71 -17.80 4.42
C GLN A 96 5.98 -17.06 4.87
N ILE A 97 6.24 -15.86 4.38
CA ILE A 97 7.39 -15.05 4.80
C ILE A 97 7.10 -14.18 6.02
N GLY A 98 5.89 -14.24 6.56
CA GLY A 98 5.52 -13.60 7.81
C GLY A 98 5.46 -12.08 7.75
N VAL A 99 4.85 -11.51 6.69
CA VAL A 99 4.59 -10.06 6.65
C VAL A 99 3.53 -9.67 7.67
N GLU A 100 3.64 -8.48 8.21
CA GLU A 100 2.72 -8.01 9.24
C GLU A 100 1.35 -7.63 8.67
N VAL A 101 1.33 -6.98 7.51
CA VAL A 101 0.12 -6.58 6.80
C VAL A 101 0.23 -7.00 5.33
N ILE A 102 -0.81 -7.61 4.77
CA ILE A 102 -0.90 -7.91 3.34
C ILE A 102 -1.84 -6.90 2.70
N ALA A 103 -1.33 -6.11 1.74
CA ALA A 103 -2.18 -5.26 0.93
C ALA A 103 -2.54 -5.93 -0.39
N MET A 104 -3.77 -5.68 -0.87
CA MET A 104 -4.26 -6.20 -2.13
C MET A 104 -5.20 -5.21 -2.82
N ASP A 105 -5.28 -5.30 -4.13
CA ASP A 105 -6.26 -4.55 -4.91
C ASP A 105 -7.68 -4.82 -4.38
N ALA A 106 -8.38 -3.79 -4.00
CA ALA A 106 -9.76 -3.86 -3.51
C ALA A 106 -10.69 -2.97 -4.37
N THR A 107 -10.33 -2.78 -5.63
CA THR A 107 -11.17 -2.09 -6.61
C THR A 107 -12.28 -3.01 -7.12
N LYS A 108 -13.28 -2.42 -7.76
CA LYS A 108 -14.40 -3.16 -8.38
C LYS A 108 -14.02 -3.95 -9.63
N ARG A 109 -12.75 -3.94 -10.04
CA ARG A 109 -12.27 -4.65 -11.23
C ARG A 109 -12.23 -6.15 -10.98
N THR A 110 -12.51 -6.92 -12.03
CA THR A 110 -12.51 -8.39 -11.98
C THR A 110 -11.08 -8.91 -11.79
N ARG A 111 -10.90 -9.84 -10.86
CA ARG A 111 -9.63 -10.50 -10.57
C ARG A 111 -9.38 -11.68 -11.53
N PRO A 112 -8.14 -12.22 -11.56
CA PRO A 112 -7.83 -13.43 -12.30
C PRO A 112 -8.80 -14.58 -11.96
N GLY A 113 -9.16 -15.38 -12.96
CA GLY A 113 -10.15 -16.43 -12.80
C GLY A 113 -11.60 -15.93 -12.67
N GLN A 114 -11.87 -14.70 -13.10
CA GLN A 114 -13.18 -14.06 -13.06
C GLN A 114 -13.78 -13.94 -11.65
N LEU A 115 -12.93 -13.85 -10.63
CA LEU A 115 -13.36 -13.68 -9.24
C LEU A 115 -13.70 -12.23 -8.94
N ASP A 116 -14.79 -12.02 -8.22
CA ASP A 116 -15.08 -10.74 -7.55
C ASP A 116 -14.29 -10.62 -6.22
N LEU A 117 -14.22 -9.41 -5.70
CA LEU A 117 -13.52 -9.12 -4.46
C LEU A 117 -14.11 -9.86 -3.26
N ASP A 118 -15.43 -9.93 -3.15
CA ASP A 118 -16.12 -10.51 -1.99
C ASP A 118 -15.84 -12.01 -1.86
N THR A 119 -16.00 -12.74 -2.97
CA THR A 119 -15.70 -14.18 -3.04
C THR A 119 -14.23 -14.45 -2.73
N PHE A 120 -13.34 -13.67 -3.32
CA PHE A 120 -11.91 -13.78 -3.09
C PHE A 120 -11.55 -13.49 -1.63
N PHE A 121 -11.95 -12.32 -1.11
CA PHE A 121 -11.57 -11.91 0.24
C PHE A 121 -12.17 -12.79 1.33
N LYS A 122 -13.39 -13.29 1.13
CA LYS A 122 -13.99 -14.29 2.01
C LYS A 122 -13.10 -15.52 2.14
N ALA A 123 -12.66 -16.09 1.02
CA ALA A 123 -11.75 -17.25 1.04
C ALA A 123 -10.40 -16.94 1.70
N VAL A 124 -9.84 -15.75 1.46
CA VAL A 124 -8.61 -15.27 2.10
C VAL A 124 -8.78 -15.17 3.61
N ARG A 125 -9.86 -14.54 4.08
CA ARG A 125 -10.13 -14.35 5.51
C ARG A 125 -10.42 -15.67 6.23
N GLU A 126 -11.15 -16.60 5.58
CA GLU A 126 -11.38 -17.94 6.13
C GLU A 126 -10.07 -18.72 6.31
N LYS A 127 -9.14 -18.61 5.36
CA LYS A 127 -7.84 -19.29 5.41
C LYS A 127 -6.88 -18.64 6.41
N TYR A 128 -6.92 -17.32 6.55
CA TYR A 128 -5.99 -16.54 7.36
C TYR A 128 -6.72 -15.56 8.31
N PRO A 129 -7.46 -16.09 9.31
CA PRO A 129 -8.32 -15.27 10.17
C PRO A 129 -7.57 -14.22 11.00
N ASP A 130 -6.32 -14.50 11.34
CA ASP A 130 -5.49 -13.64 12.21
C ASP A 130 -4.53 -12.70 11.43
N GLN A 131 -4.47 -12.79 10.09
CA GLN A 131 -3.63 -11.93 9.28
C GLN A 131 -4.27 -10.55 9.10
N LEU A 132 -3.47 -9.47 9.22
CA LEU A 132 -3.93 -8.12 8.87
C LEU A 132 -3.95 -7.94 7.35
N PHE A 133 -5.08 -7.44 6.84
CA PHE A 133 -5.28 -7.12 5.43
C PHE A 133 -5.61 -5.66 5.20
N MET A 134 -4.93 -5.04 4.24
CA MET A 134 -5.17 -3.69 3.79
C MET A 134 -5.81 -3.70 2.39
N ALA A 135 -6.88 -2.94 2.23
CA ALA A 135 -7.56 -2.75 0.95
C ALA A 135 -6.93 -1.58 0.19
N ASP A 136 -6.41 -1.81 -1.01
CA ASP A 136 -5.96 -0.75 -1.91
C ASP A 136 -7.12 -0.30 -2.80
N CYS A 137 -7.76 0.83 -2.43
CA CYS A 137 -8.97 1.36 -3.05
C CYS A 137 -8.70 2.58 -3.91
N SER A 138 -9.55 2.81 -4.93
CA SER A 138 -9.42 3.92 -5.85
C SER A 138 -10.45 5.04 -5.61
N ASN A 139 -11.53 4.75 -4.89
CA ASN A 139 -12.61 5.69 -4.60
C ASN A 139 -13.28 5.39 -3.24
N ILE A 140 -14.23 6.25 -2.85
CA ILE A 140 -14.95 6.17 -1.57
C ILE A 140 -15.79 4.88 -1.50
N GLU A 141 -16.50 4.52 -2.56
CA GLU A 141 -17.39 3.38 -2.59
C GLU A 141 -16.63 2.07 -2.33
N GLU A 142 -15.50 1.89 -2.98
CA GLU A 142 -14.61 0.74 -2.79
C GLU A 142 -14.06 0.67 -1.36
N GLY A 143 -13.66 1.82 -0.80
CA GLY A 143 -13.16 1.86 0.58
C GLY A 143 -14.23 1.54 1.62
N MET A 144 -15.45 2.02 1.44
CA MET A 144 -16.60 1.67 2.29
C MET A 144 -16.93 0.18 2.18
N HIS A 145 -17.02 -0.33 0.96
CA HIS A 145 -17.28 -1.75 0.71
C HIS A 145 -16.19 -2.66 1.32
N ALA A 146 -14.91 -2.31 1.14
CA ALA A 146 -13.81 -3.06 1.75
C ALA A 146 -13.91 -3.11 3.29
N ALA A 147 -14.33 -2.01 3.92
CA ALA A 147 -14.55 -1.97 5.36
C ALA A 147 -15.70 -2.89 5.79
N GLU A 148 -16.79 -2.95 5.02
CA GLU A 148 -17.96 -3.81 5.26
C GLU A 148 -17.63 -5.30 5.15
N ILE A 149 -16.87 -5.71 4.12
CA ILE A 149 -16.49 -7.12 3.93
C ILE A 149 -15.34 -7.57 4.86
N GLY A 150 -14.79 -6.66 5.69
CA GLY A 150 -13.95 -7.03 6.81
C GLY A 150 -12.45 -6.84 6.64
N PHE A 151 -12.01 -5.98 5.72
CA PHE A 151 -10.61 -5.52 5.73
C PHE A 151 -10.25 -4.81 7.04
N ASP A 152 -9.00 -4.91 7.48
CA ASP A 152 -8.51 -4.32 8.72
C ASP A 152 -8.07 -2.87 8.55
N LEU A 153 -7.53 -2.53 7.37
CA LEU A 153 -7.07 -1.19 6.99
C LEU A 153 -7.59 -0.82 5.60
N ILE A 154 -7.90 0.46 5.41
CA ILE A 154 -8.37 0.99 4.12
C ILE A 154 -7.34 1.98 3.57
N GLY A 155 -6.78 1.68 2.41
CA GLY A 155 -5.79 2.50 1.71
C GLY A 155 -6.38 3.23 0.50
N THR A 156 -5.88 4.43 0.21
CA THR A 156 -6.27 5.24 -0.95
C THR A 156 -5.31 5.07 -2.14
N THR A 157 -4.56 3.98 -2.13
CA THR A 157 -3.44 3.68 -3.04
C THR A 157 -3.79 3.78 -4.51
N MET A 158 -4.98 3.30 -4.89
CA MET A 158 -5.40 3.17 -6.28
C MET A 158 -6.10 4.40 -6.85
N ALA A 159 -6.24 5.49 -6.08
CA ALA A 159 -6.82 6.73 -6.58
C ALA A 159 -6.02 7.29 -7.76
N GLY A 160 -6.69 7.50 -8.89
CA GLY A 160 -6.09 7.94 -10.14
C GLY A 160 -5.48 6.83 -11.01
N TYR A 161 -5.41 5.59 -10.51
CA TYR A 161 -4.84 4.45 -11.24
C TYR A 161 -5.88 3.54 -11.92
N THR A 162 -7.17 3.80 -11.76
CA THR A 162 -8.23 3.09 -12.47
C THR A 162 -8.83 3.97 -13.57
N GLU A 163 -9.36 3.37 -14.64
CA GLU A 163 -9.97 4.13 -15.75
C GLU A 163 -11.04 5.12 -15.27
N TYR A 164 -11.83 4.72 -14.29
CA TYR A 164 -12.93 5.54 -13.75
C TYR A 164 -12.50 6.56 -12.69
N THR A 165 -11.22 6.57 -12.28
CA THR A 165 -10.65 7.59 -11.38
C THR A 165 -9.54 8.40 -12.04
N LYS A 166 -9.22 8.16 -13.30
CA LYS A 166 -8.28 9.00 -14.07
C LYS A 166 -8.69 10.46 -14.03
N GLY A 167 -7.72 11.35 -13.76
CA GLY A 167 -7.95 12.79 -13.69
C GLY A 167 -8.58 13.29 -12.40
N CYS A 168 -8.78 12.44 -11.39
CA CYS A 168 -9.20 12.92 -10.08
C CYS A 168 -8.10 13.80 -9.42
N SER A 169 -8.51 14.66 -8.51
CA SER A 169 -7.57 15.47 -7.72
C SER A 169 -6.71 14.58 -6.82
N LEU A 170 -5.40 14.79 -6.84
CA LEU A 170 -4.41 14.04 -6.07
C LEU A 170 -3.52 14.98 -5.23
N PRO A 171 -3.15 14.63 -3.98
CA PRO A 171 -3.68 13.51 -3.22
C PRO A 171 -5.21 13.56 -3.06
N PRO A 172 -5.89 12.41 -2.89
CA PRO A 172 -7.36 12.33 -2.90
C PRO A 172 -7.97 12.73 -1.55
N TYR A 173 -7.74 13.94 -1.09
CA TYR A 173 -8.12 14.40 0.26
C TYR A 173 -9.61 14.27 0.58
N ARG A 174 -10.50 14.46 -0.42
CA ARG A 174 -11.94 14.23 -0.22
C ARG A 174 -12.24 12.77 0.11
N MET A 175 -11.63 11.83 -0.61
CA MET A 175 -11.74 10.40 -0.35
C MET A 175 -11.20 10.06 1.03
N ILE A 176 -9.99 10.52 1.35
CA ILE A 176 -9.34 10.32 2.65
C ILE A 176 -10.26 10.79 3.79
N LYS A 177 -10.77 12.03 3.71
CA LYS A 177 -11.64 12.61 4.73
C LYS A 177 -12.92 11.78 4.92
N THR A 178 -13.61 11.44 3.82
CA THR A 178 -14.85 10.67 3.90
C THR A 178 -14.62 9.29 4.52
N LEU A 179 -13.54 8.60 4.14
CA LEU A 179 -13.22 7.29 4.71
C LEU A 179 -12.88 7.38 6.19
N VAL A 180 -12.08 8.37 6.62
CA VAL A 180 -11.76 8.60 8.04
C VAL A 180 -13.02 8.82 8.86
N GLU A 181 -13.98 9.58 8.35
CA GLU A 181 -15.20 9.92 9.05
C GLU A 181 -16.23 8.77 9.10
N GLN A 182 -16.23 7.87 8.10
CA GLN A 182 -17.39 6.99 7.88
C GLN A 182 -17.08 5.49 7.80
N CYS A 183 -15.87 5.05 7.43
CA CYS A 183 -15.63 3.61 7.20
C CYS A 183 -15.44 2.80 8.50
N GLY A 184 -15.19 3.44 9.63
CA GLY A 184 -14.98 2.77 10.93
C GLY A 184 -13.72 1.91 11.02
N LYS A 185 -12.81 2.05 10.07
CA LYS A 185 -11.52 1.33 10.01
C LYS A 185 -10.34 2.31 9.99
N PRO A 186 -9.14 1.90 10.43
CA PRO A 186 -7.93 2.67 10.22
C PRO A 186 -7.71 2.98 8.73
N VAL A 187 -7.56 4.26 8.39
CA VAL A 187 -7.32 4.71 7.00
C VAL A 187 -5.85 5.01 6.81
N ILE A 188 -5.27 4.48 5.75
CA ILE A 188 -3.90 4.75 5.31
C ILE A 188 -3.94 5.67 4.09
N ALA A 189 -3.42 6.88 4.24
CA ALA A 189 -3.28 7.79 3.11
C ALA A 189 -2.09 7.35 2.25
N GLU A 190 -2.36 6.94 1.03
CA GLU A 190 -1.36 6.58 0.04
C GLU A 190 -1.82 7.06 -1.35
N GLY A 191 -0.89 7.38 -2.21
CA GLY A 191 -1.16 7.83 -3.58
C GLY A 191 -0.87 9.32 -3.77
N ASN A 192 0.22 9.59 -4.52
CA ASN A 192 0.63 10.93 -4.94
C ASN A 192 0.91 11.95 -3.83
N ILE A 193 1.22 11.49 -2.63
CA ILE A 193 1.76 12.36 -1.56
C ILE A 193 3.24 12.62 -1.89
N SER A 194 3.57 13.84 -2.25
CA SER A 194 4.87 14.19 -2.84
C SER A 194 5.62 15.30 -2.10
N THR A 195 5.00 15.93 -1.10
CA THR A 195 5.65 16.94 -0.26
C THR A 195 5.37 16.69 1.24
N PRO A 196 6.24 17.19 2.14
CA PRO A 196 6.00 17.13 3.58
C PRO A 196 4.68 17.79 4.01
N GLU A 197 4.27 18.89 3.36
CA GLU A 197 3.03 19.59 3.65
C GLU A 197 1.81 18.75 3.32
N GLN A 198 1.85 18.01 2.19
CA GLN A 198 0.79 17.08 1.81
C GLN A 198 0.69 15.92 2.80
N CYS A 199 1.83 15.39 3.25
CA CYS A 199 1.89 14.36 4.28
C CYS A 199 1.28 14.88 5.60
N ARG A 200 1.67 16.08 6.04
CA ARG A 200 1.12 16.71 7.23
C ARG A 200 -0.40 16.94 7.11
N HIS A 201 -0.85 17.44 5.97
CA HIS A 201 -2.28 17.67 5.75
C HIS A 201 -3.10 16.36 5.82
N ALA A 202 -2.59 15.27 5.25
CA ALA A 202 -3.24 13.95 5.39
C ALA A 202 -3.37 13.53 6.86
N MET A 203 -2.31 13.73 7.67
CA MET A 203 -2.34 13.47 9.11
C MET A 203 -3.36 14.35 9.85
N ASP A 204 -3.47 15.62 9.49
CA ASP A 204 -4.42 16.57 10.11
C ASP A 204 -5.88 16.20 9.80
N ILE A 205 -6.16 15.51 8.70
CA ILE A 205 -7.47 14.91 8.38
C ILE A 205 -7.81 13.77 9.35
N GLY A 206 -6.81 13.12 9.96
CA GLY A 206 -7.01 12.08 10.95
C GLY A 206 -6.76 10.66 10.45
N VAL A 207 -5.94 10.49 9.39
CA VAL A 207 -5.54 9.15 8.94
C VAL A 207 -4.73 8.39 10.00
N HIS A 208 -4.76 7.08 9.93
CA HIS A 208 -4.00 6.22 10.84
C HIS A 208 -2.50 6.30 10.59
N ALA A 209 -2.09 6.32 9.31
CA ALA A 209 -0.70 6.50 8.89
C ALA A 209 -0.66 7.04 7.45
N VAL A 210 0.52 7.49 7.02
CA VAL A 210 0.76 7.97 5.66
C VAL A 210 1.84 7.12 5.00
N VAL A 211 1.60 6.67 3.77
CA VAL A 211 2.59 5.99 2.94
C VAL A 211 3.13 6.95 1.88
N VAL A 212 4.45 7.11 1.83
CA VAL A 212 5.14 7.90 0.81
C VAL A 212 6.11 7.00 0.06
N GLY A 213 6.00 6.98 -1.26
CA GLY A 213 6.84 6.17 -2.15
C GLY A 213 7.74 7.03 -3.03
N SER A 214 7.29 7.37 -4.22
CA SER A 214 8.09 7.97 -5.30
C SER A 214 8.83 9.26 -4.92
N ALA A 215 8.29 10.03 -3.97
CA ALA A 215 8.94 11.25 -3.48
C ALA A 215 10.19 10.98 -2.61
N ILE A 216 10.37 9.75 -2.13
CA ILE A 216 11.50 9.36 -1.27
C ILE A 216 12.40 8.34 -1.96
N THR A 217 11.82 7.32 -2.60
CA THR A 217 12.54 6.11 -3.02
C THR A 217 12.72 5.98 -4.54
N ARG A 218 12.27 6.98 -5.34
CA ARG A 218 12.43 6.98 -6.80
C ARG A 218 13.24 8.18 -7.29
N PRO A 219 14.58 8.15 -7.18
CA PRO A 219 15.44 9.24 -7.64
C PRO A 219 15.21 9.60 -9.10
N LEU A 220 14.87 8.65 -9.97
CA LEU A 220 14.51 8.91 -11.38
C LEU A 220 13.34 9.89 -11.48
N GLU A 221 12.25 9.64 -10.76
CA GLU A 221 11.06 10.50 -10.81
C GLU A 221 11.29 11.85 -10.12
N ILE A 222 12.08 11.86 -9.06
CA ILE A 222 12.50 13.10 -8.39
C ILE A 222 13.34 13.94 -9.34
N THR A 223 14.34 13.34 -10.00
CA THR A 223 15.21 14.03 -10.98
C THR A 223 14.41 14.61 -12.13
N LYS A 224 13.44 13.84 -12.69
CA LYS A 224 12.56 14.36 -13.77
C LYS A 224 11.79 15.61 -13.33
N LYS A 225 11.26 15.65 -12.09
CA LYS A 225 10.56 16.83 -11.56
C LYS A 225 11.47 18.06 -11.49
N PHE A 226 12.70 17.91 -10.97
CA PHE A 226 13.65 19.01 -10.92
C PHE A 226 14.06 19.47 -12.33
N LYS A 227 14.31 18.53 -13.24
CA LYS A 227 14.66 18.87 -14.64
C LYS A 227 13.54 19.63 -15.35
N ALA A 228 12.30 19.18 -15.20
CA ALA A 228 11.14 19.86 -15.80
C ALA A 228 10.97 21.31 -15.32
N ALA A 229 11.31 21.61 -14.07
CA ALA A 229 11.27 22.96 -13.52
C ALA A 229 12.35 23.89 -14.12
N LEU A 230 13.40 23.35 -14.74
CA LEU A 230 14.43 24.12 -15.45
C LEU A 230 14.08 24.32 -16.92
N ASP A 231 13.17 23.54 -17.47
CA ASP A 231 12.74 23.61 -18.87
C ASP A 231 11.48 24.47 -19.06
N ALA A 232 10.85 24.93 -17.95
CA ALA A 232 9.66 25.79 -17.95
C ALA A 232 10.04 27.26 -17.91
#